data_fa9e821f55b7bf97631268b875633be4
#
_entry.id   fa9e821f55b7bf97631268b875633be4
#
_cell.length_a   1.000
_cell.length_b   1.000
_cell.length_c   1.000
_cell.angle_alpha   90.00
_cell.angle_beta   90.00
_cell.angle_gamma   90.00
#
_symmetry.space_group_name_H-M   'P 1'
#
loop_
_entity.id
_entity.type
_entity.pdbx_description
1 polymer ?
#
loop_
_entity_poly.entity_id
_entity_poly.type
_entity_poly.pdbx_seq_one_letter_code
_entity_poly.pdbx_strand_id
1 'polypeptide(L)'
;MKLCRTCKKEKPENEFAYRGGKRSGLQADCNACALKRAREYRQTQRDKVSKYKLDKGCEVCGFKATHPCQLDLDHIDPNTKIYKGSHKAYDAGWSWKRIEQELAKCTVTCKNCHALRTQEEGHWKNSFSDIDMR
;
A
#
# COMPACT_ATOMS: atom_id res chain seq x y z
N MET A 1 -23.35 21.25 18.77
CA MET A 1 -23.07 21.42 17.32
C MET A 1 -21.69 22.05 17.14
N LYS A 2 -20.95 21.55 16.20
CA LYS A 2 -19.62 22.07 15.87
C LYS A 2 -19.50 22.28 14.36
N LEU A 3 -18.90 23.39 13.97
CA LEU A 3 -18.64 23.69 12.56
C LEU A 3 -17.44 22.91 12.04
N CYS A 4 -17.63 22.14 10.98
CA CYS A 4 -16.53 21.47 10.30
C CYS A 4 -15.72 22.48 9.45
N ARG A 5 -14.40 22.48 9.65
CA ARG A 5 -13.49 23.39 8.92
C ARG A 5 -13.52 23.17 7.40
N THR A 6 -13.66 21.92 6.97
CA THR A 6 -13.59 21.55 5.55
C THR A 6 -14.93 21.74 4.82
N CYS A 7 -15.99 21.11 5.27
CA CYS A 7 -17.29 21.21 4.57
C CYS A 7 -18.15 22.41 4.99
N LYS A 8 -17.73 23.16 6.02
CA LYS A 8 -18.43 24.36 6.53
C LYS A 8 -19.85 24.10 7.00
N LYS A 9 -20.16 22.86 7.37
CA LYS A 9 -21.47 22.47 7.93
C LYS A 9 -21.37 22.30 9.42
N GLU A 10 -22.40 22.75 10.13
CA GLU A 10 -22.57 22.44 11.56
C GLU A 10 -23.05 20.99 11.72
N LYS A 11 -22.41 20.26 12.59
CA LYS A 11 -22.70 18.85 12.84
C LYS A 11 -22.63 18.54 14.33
N PRO A 12 -23.32 17.47 14.78
CA PRO A 12 -23.21 17.01 16.17
C PRO A 12 -21.75 16.70 16.53
N GLU A 13 -21.39 16.90 17.79
CA GLU A 13 -20.03 16.66 18.27
C GLU A 13 -19.58 15.21 18.12
N ASN A 14 -20.51 14.24 18.15
CA ASN A 14 -20.22 12.83 17.91
C ASN A 14 -19.77 12.49 16.47
N GLU A 15 -19.93 13.42 15.54
CA GLU A 15 -19.38 13.30 14.18
C GLU A 15 -17.92 13.80 14.06
N PHE A 16 -17.31 14.15 15.17
CA PHE A 16 -15.91 14.58 15.22
C PHE A 16 -15.10 13.65 16.13
N ALA A 17 -13.93 13.24 15.66
CA ALA A 17 -13.02 12.43 16.47
C ALA A 17 -12.29 13.29 17.51
N TYR A 18 -11.92 12.68 18.63
CA TYR A 18 -11.06 13.31 19.61
C TYR A 18 -9.61 13.36 19.14
N ARG A 19 -8.94 14.44 19.51
CA ARG A 19 -7.48 14.54 19.36
C ARG A 19 -6.83 13.76 20.50
N GLY A 20 -5.88 12.91 20.16
CA GLY A 20 -5.09 12.21 21.17
C GLY A 20 -3.89 13.02 21.65
N GLY A 21 -3.29 12.58 22.75
CA GLY A 21 -2.05 13.14 23.28
C GLY A 21 -2.21 14.48 23.97
N LYS A 22 -1.23 15.37 23.79
CA LYS A 22 -1.17 16.69 24.46
C LYS A 22 -2.23 17.68 24.00
N ARG A 23 -2.90 17.41 22.87
CA ARG A 23 -3.95 18.26 22.32
C ARG A 23 -5.31 17.69 22.70
N SER A 24 -5.99 18.34 23.61
CA SER A 24 -7.36 17.96 24.00
C SER A 24 -8.41 18.48 23.01
N GLY A 25 -9.61 17.91 23.06
CA GLY A 25 -10.79 18.36 22.33
C GLY A 25 -11.01 17.61 21.01
N LEU A 26 -12.00 18.09 20.26
CA LEU A 26 -12.43 17.48 18.99
C LEU A 26 -11.57 17.93 17.83
N GLN A 27 -11.43 17.07 16.81
CA GLN A 27 -10.81 17.40 15.54
C GLN A 27 -11.54 18.59 14.88
N ALA A 28 -10.82 19.34 14.04
CA ALA A 28 -11.38 20.48 13.32
C ALA A 28 -12.31 20.06 12.19
N ASP A 29 -12.10 18.87 11.64
CA ASP A 29 -12.86 18.31 10.53
C ASP A 29 -13.77 17.18 11.02
N CYS A 30 -14.96 17.07 10.45
CA CYS A 30 -15.86 15.96 10.76
C CYS A 30 -15.27 14.64 10.21
N ASN A 31 -15.74 13.52 10.78
CA ASN A 31 -15.27 12.19 10.40
C ASN A 31 -15.38 11.90 8.91
N ALA A 32 -16.46 12.35 8.26
CA ALA A 32 -16.64 12.17 6.82
C ALA A 32 -15.56 12.91 6.00
N CYS A 33 -15.25 14.14 6.36
CA CYS A 33 -14.20 14.93 5.67
C CYS A 33 -12.81 14.36 5.93
N ALA A 34 -12.53 13.93 7.16
CA ALA A 34 -11.28 13.30 7.52
C ALA A 34 -11.08 11.98 6.76
N LEU A 35 -12.13 11.17 6.66
CA LEU A 35 -12.10 9.91 5.93
C LEU A 35 -11.88 10.12 4.43
N LYS A 36 -12.58 11.10 3.83
CA LYS A 36 -12.40 11.46 2.43
C LYS A 36 -10.94 11.86 2.14
N ARG A 37 -10.37 12.73 2.97
CA ARG A 37 -8.98 13.16 2.83
C ARG A 37 -8.00 11.98 2.95
N ALA A 38 -8.22 11.09 3.89
CA ALA A 38 -7.39 9.90 4.06
C ALA A 38 -7.46 8.96 2.84
N ARG A 39 -8.65 8.79 2.26
CA ARG A 39 -8.83 7.99 1.04
C ARG A 39 -8.13 8.61 -0.17
N GLU A 40 -8.25 9.91 -0.36
CA GLU A 40 -7.59 10.67 -1.43
C GLU A 40 -6.07 10.58 -1.30
N TYR A 41 -5.55 10.74 -0.10
CA TYR A 41 -4.12 10.59 0.18
C TYR A 41 -3.61 9.19 -0.18
N ARG A 42 -4.30 8.14 0.28
CA ARG A 42 -3.94 6.76 -0.04
C ARG A 42 -4.00 6.48 -1.53
N GLN A 43 -5.01 7.01 -2.22
CA GLN A 43 -5.12 6.86 -3.66
C GLN A 43 -3.96 7.53 -4.40
N THR A 44 -3.56 8.72 -3.97
CA THR A 44 -2.38 9.42 -4.51
C THR A 44 -1.12 8.56 -4.38
N GLN A 45 -0.91 7.93 -3.22
CA GLN A 45 0.24 7.06 -3.01
C GLN A 45 0.19 5.79 -3.87
N ARG A 46 -0.98 5.19 -4.01
CA ARG A 46 -1.18 4.06 -4.93
C ARG A 46 -0.86 4.42 -6.37
N ASP A 47 -1.30 5.59 -6.82
CA ASP A 47 -1.05 6.06 -8.18
C ASP A 47 0.43 6.26 -8.44
N LYS A 48 1.17 6.79 -7.47
CA LYS A 48 2.63 6.94 -7.54
C LYS A 48 3.34 5.59 -7.63
N VAL A 49 2.94 4.61 -6.83
CA VAL A 49 3.49 3.25 -6.89
C VAL A 49 3.17 2.58 -8.21
N SER A 50 1.94 2.75 -8.70
CA SER A 50 1.53 2.23 -10.02
C SER A 50 2.38 2.80 -11.14
N LYS A 51 2.60 4.11 -11.13
CA LYS A 51 3.47 4.77 -12.10
C LYS A 51 4.91 4.25 -12.02
N TYR A 52 5.43 4.10 -10.81
CA TYR A 52 6.76 3.54 -10.58
C TYR A 52 6.92 2.15 -11.21
N LYS A 53 5.95 1.26 -11.00
CA LYS A 53 5.94 -0.08 -11.58
C LYS A 53 5.89 -0.05 -13.11
N LEU A 54 4.98 0.75 -13.67
CA LEU A 54 4.82 0.86 -15.13
C LEU A 54 6.05 1.45 -15.81
N ASP A 55 6.68 2.45 -15.20
CA ASP A 55 7.89 3.08 -15.73
C ASP A 55 9.07 2.08 -15.78
N LYS A 56 9.20 1.23 -14.77
CA LYS A 56 10.25 0.22 -14.73
C LYS A 56 9.96 -1.00 -15.62
N GLY A 57 8.74 -1.46 -15.66
CA GLY A 57 8.41 -2.75 -16.26
C GLY A 57 9.01 -3.92 -15.49
N CYS A 58 8.96 -5.12 -16.05
CA CYS A 58 9.61 -6.28 -15.43
C CYS A 58 11.13 -6.18 -15.55
N GLU A 59 11.82 -6.14 -14.43
CA GLU A 59 13.28 -6.06 -14.39
C GLU A 59 13.95 -7.39 -14.74
N VAL A 60 13.21 -8.50 -14.78
CA VAL A 60 13.73 -9.83 -15.09
C VAL A 60 13.64 -10.14 -16.58
N CYS A 61 12.46 -10.03 -17.18
CA CYS A 61 12.25 -10.40 -18.60
C CYS A 61 12.03 -9.20 -19.53
N GLY A 62 11.95 -7.98 -19.01
CA GLY A 62 11.75 -6.76 -19.80
C GLY A 62 10.30 -6.51 -20.24
N PHE A 63 9.34 -7.31 -19.78
CA PHE A 63 7.93 -7.12 -20.14
C PHE A 63 7.45 -5.71 -19.75
N LYS A 64 6.89 -4.98 -20.71
CA LYS A 64 6.29 -3.68 -20.50
C LYS A 64 4.79 -3.83 -20.27
N ALA A 65 4.37 -3.61 -19.05
CA ALA A 65 2.97 -3.75 -18.67
C ALA A 65 2.13 -2.56 -19.16
N THR A 66 0.87 -2.84 -19.46
CA THR A 66 -0.14 -1.82 -19.77
C THR A 66 -0.95 -1.43 -18.53
N HIS A 67 -1.00 -2.31 -17.54
CA HIS A 67 -1.73 -2.11 -16.28
C HIS A 67 -0.85 -2.45 -15.08
N PRO A 68 -0.94 -1.69 -13.98
CA PRO A 68 -0.12 -1.94 -12.79
C PRO A 68 -0.31 -3.33 -12.16
N CYS A 69 -1.50 -3.92 -12.32
CA CYS A 69 -1.81 -5.25 -11.77
C CYS A 69 -1.02 -6.38 -12.43
N GLN A 70 -0.41 -6.14 -13.58
CA GLN A 70 0.45 -7.11 -14.27
C GLN A 70 1.85 -7.21 -13.67
N LEU A 71 2.19 -6.29 -12.78
CA LEU A 71 3.50 -6.19 -12.14
C LEU A 71 3.39 -6.32 -10.62
N ASP A 72 4.35 -7.01 -10.03
CA ASP A 72 4.49 -7.16 -8.59
C ASP A 72 5.77 -6.50 -8.08
N LEU A 73 5.75 -6.15 -6.80
CA LEU A 73 6.93 -5.71 -6.07
C LEU A 73 7.40 -6.88 -5.21
N ASP A 74 8.57 -7.40 -5.55
CA ASP A 74 9.15 -8.56 -4.88
C ASP A 74 10.40 -8.14 -4.11
N HIS A 75 10.41 -8.35 -2.79
CA HIS A 75 11.57 -8.02 -1.95
C HIS A 75 12.76 -8.90 -2.33
N ILE A 76 13.91 -8.26 -2.59
CA ILE A 76 15.17 -8.94 -2.91
C ILE A 76 15.59 -9.82 -1.74
N ASP A 77 15.51 -9.28 -0.53
CA ASP A 77 15.73 -10.01 0.71
C ASP A 77 14.43 -10.03 1.54
N PRO A 78 13.77 -11.19 1.72
CA PRO A 78 12.54 -11.29 2.49
C PRO A 78 12.66 -10.80 3.94
N ASN A 79 13.87 -10.87 4.52
CA ASN A 79 14.10 -10.44 5.90
C ASN A 79 14.07 -8.92 6.09
N THR A 80 14.20 -8.15 5.01
CA THR A 80 14.11 -6.68 5.04
C THR A 80 12.68 -6.17 4.92
N LYS A 81 11.72 -7.05 4.70
CA LYS A 81 10.31 -6.71 4.52
C LYS A 81 9.68 -6.29 5.84
N ILE A 82 9.21 -5.04 5.90
CA ILE A 82 8.55 -4.51 7.09
C ILE A 82 7.10 -4.99 7.17
N TYR A 83 6.39 -5.04 6.04
CA TYR A 83 5.00 -5.50 5.96
C TYR A 83 4.82 -6.62 4.94
N LYS A 84 3.87 -7.49 5.24
CA LYS A 84 3.41 -8.53 4.29
C LYS A 84 2.55 -7.87 3.22
N GLY A 85 3.15 -7.53 2.10
CA GLY A 85 2.48 -6.92 0.94
C GLY A 85 2.64 -5.41 0.87
N SER A 86 2.92 -4.91 -0.32
CA SER A 86 3.17 -3.49 -0.60
C SER A 86 1.96 -2.59 -0.31
N HIS A 87 0.74 -3.12 -0.43
CA HIS A 87 -0.48 -2.37 -0.15
C HIS A 87 -0.59 -1.89 1.31
N LYS A 88 0.07 -2.56 2.24
CA LYS A 88 0.08 -2.16 3.66
C LYS A 88 0.72 -0.79 3.89
N ALA A 89 1.67 -0.40 3.05
CA ALA A 89 2.35 0.88 3.17
C ALA A 89 1.38 2.06 2.98
N TYR A 90 0.53 2.04 1.95
CA TYR A 90 -0.44 3.12 1.75
C TYR A 90 -1.62 3.04 2.73
N ASP A 91 -2.03 1.85 3.12
CA ASP A 91 -3.09 1.68 4.12
C ASP A 91 -2.66 2.19 5.49
N ALA A 92 -1.36 2.09 5.82
CA ALA A 92 -0.77 2.68 7.01
C ALA A 92 -0.53 4.19 6.92
N GLY A 93 -0.78 4.80 5.75
CA GLY A 93 -0.60 6.24 5.55
C GLY A 93 0.84 6.69 5.49
N TRP A 94 1.74 5.86 4.98
CA TRP A 94 3.16 6.19 4.87
C TRP A 94 3.41 7.38 3.95
N SER A 95 4.42 8.20 4.29
CA SER A 95 4.92 9.24 3.40
C SER A 95 5.54 8.63 2.14
N TRP A 96 5.55 9.39 1.05
CA TRP A 96 6.17 8.93 -0.20
C TRP A 96 7.66 8.57 0.00
N LYS A 97 8.39 9.37 0.78
CA LYS A 97 9.79 9.10 1.10
C LYS A 97 9.98 7.72 1.75
N ARG A 98 9.10 7.35 2.67
CA ARG A 98 9.15 6.04 3.33
C ARG A 98 8.79 4.90 2.37
N ILE A 99 7.82 5.13 1.50
CA ILE A 99 7.44 4.19 0.44
C ILE A 99 8.61 3.99 -0.52
N GLU A 100 9.27 5.05 -0.97
CA GLU A 100 10.45 4.96 -1.83
C GLU A 100 11.58 4.13 -1.21
N GLN A 101 11.82 4.29 0.08
CA GLN A 101 12.80 3.48 0.79
C GLN A 101 12.47 2.00 0.77
N GLU A 102 11.19 1.66 0.88
CA GLU A 102 10.73 0.27 0.77
C GLU A 102 10.79 -0.24 -0.66
N LEU A 103 10.44 0.58 -1.66
CA LEU A 103 10.54 0.24 -3.08
C LEU A 103 11.98 -0.06 -3.50
N ALA A 104 12.96 0.64 -2.92
CA ALA A 104 14.38 0.40 -3.19
C ALA A 104 14.83 -1.02 -2.80
N LYS A 105 14.12 -1.68 -1.90
CA LYS A 105 14.38 -3.07 -1.48
C LYS A 105 13.70 -4.11 -2.37
N CYS A 106 12.91 -3.67 -3.35
CA CYS A 106 12.09 -4.53 -4.19
C CYS A 106 12.56 -4.53 -5.62
N THR A 107 12.37 -5.66 -6.30
CA THR A 107 12.45 -5.80 -7.75
C THR A 107 11.04 -5.77 -8.32
N VAL A 108 10.82 -5.02 -9.40
CA VAL A 108 9.56 -5.06 -10.13
C VAL A 108 9.58 -6.27 -11.06
N THR A 109 8.63 -7.16 -10.92
CA THR A 109 8.53 -8.39 -11.71
C THR A 109 7.14 -8.55 -12.29
N CYS A 110 7.03 -9.12 -13.49
CA CYS A 110 5.72 -9.52 -14.00
C CYS A 110 5.22 -10.75 -13.23
N LYS A 111 3.93 -11.04 -13.35
CA LYS A 111 3.29 -12.17 -12.66
C LYS A 111 3.99 -13.50 -12.97
N ASN A 112 4.41 -13.72 -14.21
CA ASN A 112 5.10 -14.94 -14.62
C ASN A 112 6.49 -15.07 -13.96
N CYS A 113 7.29 -14.02 -13.99
CA CYS A 113 8.61 -14.03 -13.36
C CYS A 113 8.52 -14.17 -11.83
N HIS A 114 7.54 -13.53 -11.22
CA HIS A 114 7.30 -13.68 -9.79
C HIS A 114 6.89 -15.11 -9.43
N ALA A 115 6.01 -15.72 -10.21
CA ALA A 115 5.59 -17.10 -10.00
C ALA A 115 6.77 -18.09 -10.14
N LEU A 116 7.62 -17.91 -11.17
CA LEU A 116 8.82 -18.73 -11.36
C LEU A 116 9.80 -18.61 -10.20
N ARG A 117 10.06 -17.38 -9.74
CA ARG A 117 10.94 -17.15 -8.59
C ARG A 117 10.38 -17.79 -7.32
N THR A 118 9.09 -17.65 -7.06
CA THR A 118 8.42 -18.27 -5.91
C THR A 118 8.57 -19.78 -5.95
N GLN A 119 8.43 -20.39 -7.12
CA GLN A 119 8.61 -21.83 -7.30
C GLN A 119 10.08 -22.26 -7.07
N GLU A 120 11.04 -21.54 -7.64
CA GLU A 120 12.46 -21.82 -7.49
C GLU A 120 12.93 -21.71 -6.05
N GLU A 121 12.46 -20.68 -5.33
CA GLU A 121 12.77 -20.48 -3.91
C GLU A 121 11.98 -21.42 -2.98
N GLY A 122 11.01 -22.16 -3.50
CA GLY A 122 10.23 -23.13 -2.77
C GLY A 122 9.23 -22.55 -1.78
N HIS A 123 8.84 -21.29 -1.93
CA HIS A 123 7.89 -20.61 -1.04
C HIS A 123 6.51 -21.28 -0.97
N TRP A 124 6.13 -21.99 -2.02
CA TRP A 124 4.84 -22.69 -2.12
C TRP A 124 4.84 -24.07 -1.46
N LYS A 125 5.99 -24.65 -1.15
CA LYS A 125 6.09 -26.01 -0.57
C LYS A 125 5.32 -26.15 0.74
N ASN A 126 5.27 -25.07 1.51
CA ASN A 126 4.56 -25.08 2.78
C ASN A 126 3.03 -25.07 2.65
N SER A 127 2.50 -24.74 1.45
CA SER A 127 1.08 -24.70 1.18
C SER A 127 0.53 -26.03 0.61
N PHE A 128 1.40 -26.87 0.09
CA PHE A 128 1.05 -28.11 -0.61
C PHE A 128 1.80 -29.34 -0.09
N SER A 129 2.37 -29.25 1.11
CA SER A 129 3.19 -30.32 1.69
C SER A 129 2.45 -31.67 1.84
N ASP A 130 1.12 -31.65 1.86
CA ASP A 130 0.29 -32.83 2.06
C ASP A 130 -0.37 -33.35 0.78
N ILE A 131 -0.11 -32.71 -0.35
CA ILE A 131 -0.63 -33.19 -1.64
C ILE A 131 0.39 -34.14 -2.25
N ASP A 132 0.12 -35.43 -2.13
CA ASP A 132 0.90 -36.46 -2.81
C ASP A 132 0.57 -36.41 -4.31
N MET A 133 1.47 -35.83 -5.08
CA MET A 133 1.39 -35.68 -6.53
C MET A 133 1.90 -36.94 -7.25
N ARG A 134 1.43 -38.08 -6.87
CA ARG A 134 1.74 -39.34 -7.58
C ARG A 134 0.80 -39.55 -8.76
#